data_2e0b7feaa9bad0864dea3adef71c7be2
#
_entry.id   2e0b7feaa9bad0864dea3adef71c7be2
#
_cell.length_a   1.000
_cell.length_b   1.000
_cell.length_c   1.000
_cell.angle_alpha   90.00
_cell.angle_beta   90.00
_cell.angle_gamma   90.00
#
_symmetry.space_group_name_H-M   'P 1'
#
loop_
_entity.id
_entity.type
_entity.pdbx_description
1 polymer ?
#
loop_
_entity_poly.entity_id
_entity_poly.type
_entity_poly.pdbx_seq_one_letter_code
_entity_poly.pdbx_strand_id
1 'polypeptide(L)'
;RQRQMCIRDRHISVSRAKYTIDYPAGFMLVASMNPCPCGYYNHPTKECTCPPGAVQRYMSRISGPLLDRIDLQVEILPVPFDELASAPQGEPSAAIRERVIKARNIQQQRFADEPAVHCNAQMNSRLMATHCVLDKDSMAILKKAMTRYDMSARAYDRILKVARTIADLDNSPSILPHHTCLLYTSP
;
A
#
# COMPACT_ATOMS: atom_id res chain seq x y z
N ARG A 1 -5.82 -14.87 -18.04
CA ARG A 1 -5.07 -15.52 -16.93
C ARG A 1 -3.56 -15.28 -17.00
N GLN A 2 -2.92 -15.21 -18.15
CA GLN A 2 -1.47 -14.96 -18.28
C GLN A 2 -1.06 -13.54 -17.85
N ARG A 3 -1.85 -12.50 -18.10
CA ARG A 3 -1.55 -11.11 -17.70
C ARG A 3 -1.41 -10.87 -16.20
N GLN A 4 -2.03 -11.67 -15.34
CA GLN A 4 -1.99 -11.47 -13.90
C GLN A 4 -0.71 -12.03 -13.24
N MET A 5 -0.05 -12.99 -13.84
CA MET A 5 1.21 -13.54 -13.31
C MET A 5 2.41 -12.59 -13.55
N CYS A 6 2.40 -11.87 -14.67
CA CYS A 6 3.51 -11.03 -15.09
C CYS A 6 3.70 -9.73 -14.27
N ILE A 7 2.64 -9.19 -13.67
CA ILE A 7 2.74 -7.98 -12.80
C ILE A 7 3.60 -8.27 -11.55
N ARG A 8 3.61 -9.51 -11.07
CA ARG A 8 4.40 -9.91 -9.91
C ARG A 8 5.90 -9.84 -10.15
N ASP A 9 6.32 -10.17 -11.38
CA ASP A 9 7.73 -10.28 -11.75
C ASP A 9 8.27 -8.99 -12.39
N ARG A 10 7.44 -7.93 -12.42
CA ARG A 10 7.74 -6.61 -13.01
C ARG A 10 8.09 -6.65 -14.50
N HIS A 11 7.68 -7.69 -15.17
CA HIS A 11 7.76 -7.86 -16.61
C HIS A 11 6.40 -8.30 -17.12
N ILE A 12 6.03 -7.83 -18.28
CA ILE A 12 4.84 -8.28 -19.01
C ILE A 12 5.29 -8.90 -20.30
N SER A 13 5.09 -10.21 -20.44
CA SER A 13 5.35 -10.92 -21.68
C SER A 13 4.10 -10.90 -22.55
N VAL A 14 4.21 -10.36 -23.75
CA VAL A 14 3.16 -10.36 -24.76
C VAL A 14 3.56 -11.30 -25.86
N SER A 15 2.89 -12.46 -25.92
CA SER A 15 3.11 -13.44 -27.00
C SER A 15 2.07 -13.28 -28.09
N ARG A 16 2.51 -13.16 -29.33
CA ARG A 16 1.64 -13.09 -30.51
C ARG A 16 2.26 -13.90 -31.67
N ALA A 17 1.57 -14.97 -32.01
CA ALA A 17 1.95 -15.88 -33.11
C ALA A 17 3.41 -16.36 -33.06
N LYS A 18 4.36 -15.61 -33.62
CA LYS A 18 5.77 -15.98 -33.73
C LYS A 18 6.72 -15.23 -32.81
N TYR A 19 6.23 -14.23 -32.06
CA TYR A 19 7.08 -13.35 -31.24
C TYR A 19 6.57 -13.26 -29.82
N THR A 20 7.50 -13.32 -28.86
CA THR A 20 7.28 -12.97 -27.46
C THR A 20 8.14 -11.76 -27.14
N ILE A 21 7.53 -10.70 -26.64
CA ILE A 21 8.21 -9.46 -26.25
C ILE A 21 7.94 -9.24 -24.78
N ASP A 22 9.02 -9.00 -24.03
CA ASP A 22 8.95 -8.68 -22.62
C ASP A 22 9.05 -7.15 -22.41
N TYR A 23 8.09 -6.60 -21.67
CA TYR A 23 8.06 -5.20 -21.32
C TYR A 23 8.34 -5.03 -19.82
N PRO A 24 9.15 -4.05 -19.41
CA PRO A 24 9.30 -3.71 -17.99
C PRO A 24 7.96 -3.19 -17.45
N ALA A 25 7.55 -3.69 -16.29
CA ALA A 25 6.29 -3.33 -15.60
C ALA A 25 6.53 -2.89 -14.14
N GLY A 26 7.73 -2.36 -13.86
CA GLY A 26 8.09 -1.84 -12.54
C GLY A 26 7.65 -0.38 -12.39
N PHE A 27 6.38 -0.11 -12.06
CA PHE A 27 5.85 1.24 -11.85
C PHE A 27 5.10 1.33 -10.52
N MET A 28 4.94 2.54 -10.01
CA MET A 28 4.08 2.85 -8.88
C MET A 28 2.66 3.16 -9.39
N LEU A 29 1.68 2.38 -8.93
CA LEU A 29 0.26 2.63 -9.23
C LEU A 29 -0.33 3.55 -8.16
N VAL A 30 -0.87 4.69 -8.58
CA VAL A 30 -1.73 5.54 -7.76
C VAL A 30 -3.08 5.63 -8.45
N ALA A 31 -4.14 5.26 -7.74
CA ALA A 31 -5.50 5.24 -8.28
C ALA A 31 -6.47 5.87 -7.28
N SER A 32 -7.55 6.44 -7.77
CA SER A 32 -8.65 6.94 -6.95
C SER A 32 -9.97 6.41 -7.49
N MET A 33 -10.93 6.21 -6.61
CA MET A 33 -12.29 5.82 -6.97
C MET A 33 -13.30 6.43 -6.01
N ASN A 34 -14.51 6.63 -6.49
CA ASN A 34 -15.64 6.98 -5.61
C ASN A 34 -16.15 5.74 -4.87
N PRO A 35 -16.77 5.89 -3.69
CA PRO A 35 -17.34 4.77 -2.94
C PRO A 35 -18.55 4.12 -3.63
N CYS A 36 -19.24 4.85 -4.54
CA CYS A 36 -20.37 4.36 -5.32
C CYS A 36 -20.60 5.25 -6.55
N PRO A 37 -21.52 4.91 -7.47
CA PRO A 37 -21.82 5.72 -8.65
C PRO A 37 -22.28 7.15 -8.35
N CYS A 38 -23.04 7.38 -7.26
CA CYS A 38 -23.44 8.75 -6.85
C CYS A 38 -22.39 9.47 -5.99
N GLY A 39 -21.38 8.76 -5.46
CA GLY A 39 -20.31 9.32 -4.63
C GLY A 39 -20.63 9.47 -3.14
N TYR A 40 -21.87 9.15 -2.70
CA TYR A 40 -22.31 9.43 -1.32
C TYR A 40 -22.48 8.19 -0.43
N TYR A 41 -22.00 7.04 -0.82
CA TYR A 41 -22.04 5.86 0.03
C TYR A 41 -21.14 6.08 1.26
N ASN A 42 -21.67 5.85 2.46
CA ASN A 42 -21.04 6.16 3.76
C ASN A 42 -20.69 7.64 3.99
N HIS A 43 -21.33 8.57 3.25
CA HIS A 43 -21.11 9.99 3.49
C HIS A 43 -21.80 10.43 4.80
N PRO A 44 -21.13 11.21 5.69
CA PRO A 44 -21.66 11.54 7.01
C PRO A 44 -22.94 12.40 6.99
N THR A 45 -23.14 13.23 5.95
CA THR A 45 -24.24 14.21 5.89
C THR A 45 -25.15 14.08 4.66
N LYS A 46 -24.79 13.27 3.67
CA LYS A 46 -25.57 13.11 2.44
C LYS A 46 -25.97 11.66 2.24
N GLU A 47 -27.23 11.43 1.89
CA GLU A 47 -27.73 10.09 1.62
C GLU A 47 -27.28 9.58 0.24
N CYS A 48 -26.99 8.30 0.18
CA CYS A 48 -26.66 7.62 -1.08
C CYS A 48 -27.94 7.40 -1.89
N THR A 49 -27.99 7.92 -3.10
CA THR A 49 -29.15 7.80 -4.02
C THR A 49 -29.04 6.61 -4.97
N CYS A 50 -28.09 5.72 -4.79
CA CYS A 50 -27.92 4.55 -5.64
C CYS A 50 -29.05 3.53 -5.43
N PRO A 51 -29.61 2.96 -6.49
CA PRO A 51 -30.61 1.90 -6.37
C PRO A 51 -30.03 0.64 -5.69
N PRO A 52 -30.89 -0.20 -5.07
CA PRO A 52 -30.46 -1.43 -4.40
C PRO A 52 -29.54 -2.28 -5.27
N GLY A 53 -28.42 -2.75 -4.70
CA GLY A 53 -27.42 -3.56 -5.38
C GLY A 53 -26.49 -2.81 -6.36
N ALA A 54 -26.71 -1.52 -6.62
CA ALA A 54 -25.84 -0.75 -7.51
C ALA A 54 -24.45 -0.53 -6.91
N VAL A 55 -24.35 -0.25 -5.61
CA VAL A 55 -23.10 -0.11 -4.88
C VAL A 55 -22.28 -1.40 -4.96
N GLN A 56 -22.90 -2.54 -4.68
CA GLN A 56 -22.23 -3.84 -4.73
C GLN A 56 -21.73 -4.17 -6.14
N ARG A 57 -22.54 -3.93 -7.18
CA ARG A 57 -22.11 -4.12 -8.59
C ARG A 57 -21.00 -3.17 -8.99
N TYR A 58 -20.97 -1.96 -8.45
CA TYR A 58 -19.90 -0.99 -8.69
C TYR A 58 -18.59 -1.45 -8.03
N MET A 59 -18.63 -1.83 -6.76
CA MET A 59 -17.48 -2.31 -6.01
C MET A 59 -16.92 -3.63 -6.57
N SER A 60 -17.78 -4.54 -7.05
CA SER A 60 -17.35 -5.82 -7.64
C SER A 60 -16.58 -5.69 -8.97
N ARG A 61 -16.54 -4.51 -9.60
CA ARG A 61 -15.68 -4.24 -10.76
C ARG A 61 -14.19 -4.31 -10.42
N ILE A 62 -13.86 -4.05 -9.17
CA ILE A 62 -12.51 -4.22 -8.67
C ILE A 62 -12.43 -5.61 -8.04
N SER A 63 -11.65 -6.49 -8.65
CA SER A 63 -11.52 -7.86 -8.17
C SER A 63 -10.74 -7.92 -6.85
N GLY A 64 -11.12 -8.83 -5.94
CA GLY A 64 -10.38 -9.10 -4.70
C GLY A 64 -8.87 -9.30 -4.95
N PRO A 65 -8.45 -10.12 -5.94
CA PRO A 65 -7.04 -10.27 -6.28
C PRO A 65 -6.32 -9.00 -6.72
N LEU A 66 -7.02 -7.97 -7.22
CA LEU A 66 -6.42 -6.67 -7.50
C LEU A 66 -6.25 -5.86 -6.22
N LEU A 67 -7.27 -5.83 -5.36
CA LEU A 67 -7.19 -5.18 -4.04
C LEU A 67 -6.06 -5.79 -3.20
N ASP A 68 -5.90 -7.09 -3.24
CA ASP A 68 -4.80 -7.79 -2.59
C ASP A 68 -3.40 -7.39 -3.10
N ARG A 69 -3.30 -6.67 -4.21
CA ARG A 69 -2.02 -6.19 -4.77
C ARG A 69 -1.76 -4.72 -4.50
N ILE A 70 -2.75 -3.99 -4.01
CA ILE A 70 -2.62 -2.58 -3.63
C ILE A 70 -2.10 -2.53 -2.20
N ASP A 71 -0.93 -1.93 -2.00
CA ASP A 71 -0.24 -1.94 -0.70
C ASP A 71 -0.91 -1.05 0.33
N LEU A 72 -1.45 0.10 -0.09
CA LEU A 72 -2.12 1.07 0.76
C LEU A 72 -3.49 1.42 0.19
N GLN A 73 -4.50 1.38 1.04
CA GLN A 73 -5.86 1.81 0.74
C GLN A 73 -6.22 2.89 1.76
N VAL A 74 -6.56 4.08 1.28
CA VAL A 74 -6.86 5.24 2.13
C VAL A 74 -8.27 5.72 1.81
N GLU A 75 -9.13 5.75 2.82
CA GLU A 75 -10.44 6.39 2.73
C GLU A 75 -10.28 7.88 2.98
N ILE A 76 -10.78 8.70 2.05
CA ILE A 76 -10.76 10.16 2.17
C ILE A 76 -12.16 10.61 2.53
N LEU A 77 -12.31 11.13 3.74
CA LEU A 77 -13.56 11.68 4.21
C LEU A 77 -13.74 13.12 3.69
N PRO A 78 -15.00 13.55 3.46
CA PRO A 78 -15.29 14.93 3.11
C PRO A 78 -14.89 15.88 4.24
N VAL A 79 -14.21 16.96 3.89
CA VAL A 79 -13.83 18.01 4.84
C VAL A 79 -14.96 19.04 4.92
N PRO A 80 -15.47 19.37 6.11
CA PRO A 80 -16.48 20.42 6.30
C PRO A 80 -15.96 21.77 5.79
N PHE A 81 -16.89 22.60 5.28
CA PHE A 81 -16.53 23.92 4.73
C PHE A 81 -15.82 24.82 5.74
N ASP A 82 -16.23 24.78 7.01
CA ASP A 82 -15.63 25.58 8.08
C ASP A 82 -14.16 25.18 8.34
N GLU A 83 -13.86 23.91 8.24
CA GLU A 83 -12.49 23.41 8.33
C GLU A 83 -11.65 23.80 7.11
N LEU A 84 -12.23 23.78 5.91
CA LEU A 84 -11.56 24.25 4.69
C LEU A 84 -11.23 25.73 4.74
N ALA A 85 -12.14 26.55 5.30
CA ALA A 85 -11.97 28.00 5.41
C ALA A 85 -10.95 28.40 6.50
N SER A 86 -10.83 27.59 7.55
CA SER A 86 -9.97 27.82 8.72
C SER A 86 -8.74 26.91 8.76
N ALA A 87 -8.58 26.03 7.78
CA ALA A 87 -7.50 25.04 7.79
C ALA A 87 -6.13 25.72 7.90
N PRO A 88 -5.32 25.37 8.92
CA PRO A 88 -3.92 25.79 8.92
C PRO A 88 -3.25 25.24 7.65
N GLN A 89 -2.29 26.00 7.11
CA GLN A 89 -1.52 25.51 5.98
C GLN A 89 -0.93 24.16 6.35
N GLY A 90 -1.25 23.13 5.56
CA GLY A 90 -0.70 21.79 5.74
C GLY A 90 0.83 21.80 5.65
N GLU A 91 1.44 20.71 6.03
CA GLU A 91 2.90 20.57 5.94
C GLU A 91 3.38 20.86 4.50
N PRO A 92 4.39 21.72 4.30
CA PRO A 92 4.89 22.06 2.97
C PRO A 92 5.56 20.86 2.31
N SER A 93 5.36 20.71 1.00
CA SER A 93 5.92 19.61 0.20
C SER A 93 7.45 19.48 0.32
N ALA A 94 8.16 20.58 0.62
CA ALA A 94 9.60 20.56 0.86
C ALA A 94 9.97 19.71 2.07
N ALA A 95 9.28 19.87 3.21
CA ALA A 95 9.52 19.09 4.43
C ALA A 95 9.19 17.59 4.22
N ILE A 96 8.09 17.30 3.51
CA ILE A 96 7.73 15.93 3.14
C ILE A 96 8.83 15.30 2.26
N ARG A 97 9.32 16.06 1.27
CA ARG A 97 10.39 15.61 0.37
C ARG A 97 11.67 15.27 1.11
N GLU A 98 12.07 16.08 2.09
CA GLU A 98 13.27 15.82 2.89
C GLU A 98 13.17 14.49 3.66
N ARG A 99 12.02 14.19 4.28
CA ARG A 99 11.79 12.90 4.95
C ARG A 99 11.88 11.73 3.98
N VAL A 100 11.25 11.87 2.81
CA VAL A 100 11.28 10.85 1.77
C VAL A 100 12.70 10.61 1.27
N ILE A 101 13.49 11.67 1.04
CA ILE A 101 14.89 11.55 0.60
C ILE A 101 15.72 10.82 1.66
N LYS A 102 15.57 11.16 2.95
CA LYS A 102 16.27 10.47 4.05
C LYS A 102 15.95 8.97 4.06
N ALA A 103 14.66 8.60 4.01
CA ALA A 103 14.25 7.21 3.96
C ALA A 103 14.79 6.48 2.71
N ARG A 104 14.80 7.15 1.55
CA ARG A 104 15.37 6.58 0.31
C ARG A 104 16.87 6.35 0.40
N ASN A 105 17.60 7.26 1.02
CA ASN A 105 19.05 7.09 1.25
C ASN A 105 19.33 5.88 2.14
N ILE A 106 18.55 5.68 3.21
CA ILE A 106 18.65 4.49 4.07
C ILE A 106 18.43 3.22 3.25
N GLN A 107 17.42 3.20 2.38
CA GLN A 107 17.14 2.05 1.52
C GLN A 107 18.25 1.80 0.50
N GLN A 108 18.78 2.85 -0.11
CA GLN A 108 19.92 2.73 -1.04
C GLN A 108 21.16 2.15 -0.37
N GLN A 109 21.47 2.59 0.84
CA GLN A 109 22.59 2.02 1.62
C GLN A 109 22.32 0.56 1.99
N ARG A 110 21.10 0.22 2.42
CA ARG A 110 20.67 -1.16 2.76
C ARG A 110 20.84 -2.12 1.60
N PHE A 111 20.60 -1.69 0.39
CA PHE A 111 20.62 -2.52 -0.81
C PHE A 111 21.83 -2.24 -1.74
N ALA A 112 22.89 -1.64 -1.22
CA ALA A 112 24.07 -1.31 -2.01
C ALA A 112 24.67 -2.52 -2.74
N ASP A 113 24.61 -3.70 -2.11
CA ASP A 113 25.11 -4.96 -2.67
C ASP A 113 24.07 -5.73 -3.50
N GLU A 114 22.86 -5.18 -3.69
CA GLU A 114 21.75 -5.83 -4.39
C GLU A 114 21.32 -5.01 -5.62
N PRO A 115 21.97 -5.14 -6.78
CA PRO A 115 21.82 -4.23 -7.92
C PRO A 115 20.40 -4.21 -8.52
N ALA A 116 19.57 -5.23 -8.26
CA ALA A 116 18.19 -5.31 -8.74
C ALA A 116 17.16 -4.78 -7.73
N VAL A 117 17.59 -4.30 -6.54
CA VAL A 117 16.71 -3.87 -5.45
C VAL A 117 17.02 -2.43 -5.08
N HIS A 118 16.07 -1.53 -5.31
CA HIS A 118 16.23 -0.09 -5.07
C HIS A 118 15.35 0.44 -3.93
N CYS A 119 14.43 -0.38 -3.42
CA CYS A 119 13.51 0.00 -2.33
C CYS A 119 12.93 -1.22 -1.63
N ASN A 120 12.36 -1.01 -0.44
CA ASN A 120 11.78 -2.08 0.38
C ASN A 120 10.68 -2.88 -0.36
N ALA A 121 9.89 -2.24 -1.22
CA ALA A 121 8.86 -2.93 -2.01
C ALA A 121 9.45 -4.03 -2.91
N GLN A 122 10.74 -3.96 -3.22
CA GLN A 122 11.42 -4.90 -4.10
C GLN A 122 12.09 -6.07 -3.37
N MET A 123 12.08 -6.08 -2.05
CA MET A 123 12.65 -7.18 -1.28
C MET A 123 12.01 -8.53 -1.64
N ASN A 124 12.85 -9.53 -1.81
CA ASN A 124 12.46 -10.93 -1.84
C ASN A 124 12.38 -11.51 -0.41
N SER A 125 11.97 -12.77 -0.27
CA SER A 125 11.82 -13.42 1.04
C SER A 125 13.13 -13.46 1.86
N ARG A 126 14.29 -13.60 1.19
CA ARG A 126 15.60 -13.59 1.85
C ARG A 126 15.88 -12.22 2.49
N LEU A 127 15.71 -11.16 1.73
CA LEU A 127 15.93 -9.79 2.21
C LEU A 127 14.91 -9.38 3.28
N MET A 128 13.66 -9.85 3.18
CA MET A 128 12.66 -9.63 4.23
C MET A 128 13.06 -10.31 5.54
N ALA A 129 13.55 -11.55 5.50
CA ALA A 129 14.01 -12.25 6.69
C ALA A 129 15.17 -11.51 7.38
N THR A 130 16.01 -10.82 6.62
CA THR A 130 17.15 -10.05 7.15
C THR A 130 16.74 -8.67 7.68
N HIS A 131 15.88 -7.94 6.94
CA HIS A 131 15.64 -6.51 7.19
C HIS A 131 14.28 -6.20 7.82
N CYS A 132 13.35 -7.18 7.87
CA CYS A 132 12.01 -7.00 8.44
C CYS A 132 11.83 -7.85 9.71
N VAL A 133 12.86 -7.91 10.55
CA VAL A 133 12.79 -8.62 11.83
C VAL A 133 11.85 -7.85 12.77
N LEU A 134 10.87 -8.55 13.33
CA LEU A 134 9.94 -8.03 14.31
C LEU A 134 10.36 -8.42 15.72
N ASP A 135 10.15 -7.55 16.68
CA ASP A 135 10.21 -7.90 18.10
C ASP A 135 8.97 -8.74 18.52
N LYS A 136 8.97 -9.21 19.75
CA LYS A 136 7.89 -10.06 20.28
C LYS A 136 6.54 -9.35 20.28
N ASP A 137 6.52 -8.05 20.59
CA ASP A 137 5.30 -7.27 20.69
C ASP A 137 4.71 -6.96 19.32
N SER A 138 5.54 -6.53 18.36
CA SER A 138 5.15 -6.35 16.97
C SER A 138 4.64 -7.65 16.34
N MET A 139 5.27 -8.78 16.63
CA MET A 139 4.83 -10.09 16.16
C MET A 139 3.46 -10.47 16.75
N ALA A 140 3.22 -10.19 18.04
CA ALA A 140 1.95 -10.47 18.70
C ALA A 140 0.81 -9.61 18.10
N ILE A 141 1.06 -8.32 17.83
CA ILE A 141 0.13 -7.41 17.18
C ILE A 141 -0.22 -7.93 15.79
N LEU A 142 0.80 -8.24 14.98
CA LEU A 142 0.61 -8.71 13.62
C LEU A 142 -0.15 -10.04 13.58
N LYS A 143 0.17 -10.99 14.47
CA LYS A 143 -0.55 -12.26 14.59
C LYS A 143 -2.03 -12.05 14.92
N LYS A 144 -2.34 -11.16 15.86
CA LYS A 144 -3.73 -10.78 16.19
C LYS A 144 -4.48 -10.24 14.97
N ALA A 145 -3.86 -9.32 14.23
CA ALA A 145 -4.46 -8.72 13.05
C ALA A 145 -4.67 -9.75 11.93
N MET A 146 -3.67 -10.59 11.65
CA MET A 146 -3.77 -11.67 10.67
C MET A 146 -4.94 -12.61 10.95
N THR A 147 -5.11 -13.00 12.24
CA THR A 147 -6.22 -13.87 12.65
C THR A 147 -7.57 -13.16 12.58
N ARG A 148 -7.63 -11.89 13.04
CA ARG A 148 -8.89 -11.12 13.08
C ARG A 148 -9.46 -10.83 11.70
N TYR A 149 -8.60 -10.55 10.73
CA TYR A 149 -8.98 -10.12 9.38
C TYR A 149 -8.80 -11.22 8.32
N ASP A 150 -8.51 -12.45 8.73
CA ASP A 150 -8.27 -13.60 7.82
C ASP A 150 -7.31 -13.26 6.67
N MET A 151 -6.19 -12.66 7.02
CA MET A 151 -5.25 -12.15 6.03
C MET A 151 -4.39 -13.25 5.41
N SER A 152 -4.13 -13.12 4.11
CA SER A 152 -3.27 -14.05 3.38
C SER A 152 -1.78 -13.87 3.71
N ALA A 153 -0.96 -14.89 3.41
CA ALA A 153 0.50 -14.78 3.51
C ALA A 153 1.08 -13.64 2.64
N ARG A 154 0.41 -13.29 1.53
CA ARG A 154 0.80 -12.13 0.70
C ARG A 154 0.57 -10.80 1.42
N ALA A 155 -0.51 -10.70 2.19
CA ALA A 155 -0.78 -9.53 3.02
C ALA A 155 0.32 -9.38 4.09
N TYR A 156 0.74 -10.49 4.71
CA TYR A 156 1.84 -10.51 5.67
C TYR A 156 3.13 -9.90 5.08
N ASP A 157 3.57 -10.38 3.92
CA ASP A 157 4.78 -9.88 3.25
C ASP A 157 4.69 -8.37 2.95
N ARG A 158 3.52 -7.90 2.49
CA ARG A 158 3.30 -6.47 2.23
C ARG A 158 3.35 -5.63 3.48
N ILE A 159 2.68 -6.08 4.53
CA ILE A 159 2.68 -5.41 5.82
C ILE A 159 4.11 -5.23 6.33
N LEU A 160 4.94 -6.26 6.26
CA LEU A 160 6.35 -6.17 6.67
C LEU A 160 7.12 -5.13 5.86
N LYS A 161 6.94 -5.07 4.54
CA LYS A 161 7.60 -4.09 3.67
C LYS A 161 7.15 -2.67 3.96
N VAL A 162 5.85 -2.47 4.22
CA VAL A 162 5.30 -1.15 4.58
C VAL A 162 5.79 -0.75 5.98
N ALA A 163 5.72 -1.64 6.97
CA ALA A 163 6.22 -1.39 8.32
C ALA A 163 7.72 -1.02 8.32
N ARG A 164 8.54 -1.70 7.51
CA ARG A 164 9.95 -1.34 7.32
C ARG A 164 10.11 0.06 6.70
N THR A 165 9.24 0.41 5.75
CA THR A 165 9.28 1.74 5.13
C THR A 165 8.85 2.84 6.10
N ILE A 166 7.85 2.59 6.94
CA ILE A 166 7.46 3.51 8.01
C ILE A 166 8.62 3.71 9.00
N ALA A 167 9.28 2.61 9.40
CA ALA A 167 10.44 2.68 10.28
C ALA A 167 11.62 3.45 9.64
N ASP A 168 11.82 3.35 8.31
CA ASP A 168 12.83 4.15 7.60
C ASP A 168 12.46 5.65 7.58
N LEU A 169 11.18 5.98 7.44
CA LEU A 169 10.68 7.36 7.53
C LEU A 169 10.84 7.94 8.93
N ASP A 170 10.73 7.11 9.95
CA ASP A 170 10.95 7.45 11.38
C ASP A 170 12.44 7.39 11.76
N ASN A 171 13.33 7.11 10.80
CA ASN A 171 14.76 6.92 11.02
C ASN A 171 15.08 5.86 12.10
N SER A 172 14.22 4.86 12.24
CA SER A 172 14.36 3.76 13.20
C SER A 172 15.15 2.58 12.57
N PRO A 173 16.17 2.05 13.27
CA PRO A 173 16.91 0.88 12.79
C PRO A 173 16.06 -0.39 12.81
N SER A 174 15.07 -0.47 13.69
CA SER A 174 14.20 -1.63 13.91
C SER A 174 12.74 -1.30 13.63
N ILE A 175 11.96 -2.33 13.30
CA ILE A 175 10.50 -2.21 13.23
C ILE A 175 9.96 -2.31 14.66
N LEU A 176 9.32 -1.24 15.14
CA LEU A 176 8.72 -1.13 16.46
C LEU A 176 7.19 -1.34 16.39
N PRO A 177 6.51 -1.62 17.53
CA PRO A 177 5.08 -1.87 17.55
C PRO A 177 4.21 -0.79 16.91
N HIS A 178 4.56 0.49 17.08
CA HIS A 178 3.80 1.59 16.47
C HIS A 178 3.91 1.60 14.93
N HIS A 179 5.01 1.12 14.34
CA HIS A 179 5.13 1.00 12.88
C HIS A 179 4.19 -0.07 12.30
N THR A 180 3.82 -1.07 13.10
CA THR A 180 2.85 -2.11 12.70
C THR A 180 1.42 -1.72 13.01
N CYS A 181 1.16 -0.97 14.09
CA CYS A 181 -0.18 -0.49 14.47
C CYS A 181 -0.77 0.47 13.44
N LEU A 182 0.02 1.38 12.85
CA LEU A 182 -0.44 2.35 11.85
C LEU A 182 -1.09 1.70 10.63
N LEU A 183 -0.83 0.44 10.37
CA LEU A 183 -1.40 -0.31 9.24
C LEU A 183 -2.83 -0.84 9.52
N TYR A 184 -3.30 -0.74 10.78
CA TYR A 184 -4.60 -1.27 11.23
C TYR A 184 -5.52 -0.22 11.84
N THR A 185 -5.08 1.02 11.94
CA THR A 185 -5.84 2.13 12.55
C THR A 185 -6.62 2.95 11.52
N SER A 186 -6.86 2.45 10.34
CA SER A 186 -7.93 3.02 9.50
C SER A 186 -9.28 2.63 10.10
N PRO A 187 -10.16 3.60 10.32
CA PRO A 187 -11.48 3.40 10.90
C PRO A 187 -12.35 2.49 10.05
#